data_56ceb95da964bcb8cfdd24f9656525f2
#
_entry.id   56ceb95da964bcb8cfdd24f9656525f2
#
_cell.length_a   1.000
_cell.length_b   1.000
_cell.length_c   1.000
_cell.angle_alpha   90.00
_cell.angle_beta   90.00
_cell.angle_gamma   90.00
#
_symmetry.space_group_name_H-M   'P 1'
#
loop_
_entity.id
_entity.type
_entity.pdbx_description
1 polymer ?
#
loop_
_entity_poly.entity_id
_entity_poly.type
_entity_poly.pdbx_seq_one_letter_code
_entity_poly.pdbx_strand_id
1 'polypeptide(L)'
;KITELNNMKNSKIKNLLTLFLTFFKVGAFTFGGGYGMIALLEAELVGKKSWIDEDEFLDIVAIAESTPGPIAVNAATYIGSKIAGLAGSAVATLAICMPSFFIIYVISLFLDRFLGLEYVRYAFEGIRVGVVFLIFSAGLKMLKEMKKNAFNIAVAVAVAVDEALNK
;
A
#
# COMPACT_ATOMS: atom_id res chain seq x y z
N LYS A 1 -1.07 -6.79 43.16
CA LYS A 1 -1.63 -7.62 42.03
C LYS A 1 -2.56 -6.82 41.12
N ILE A 2 -3.58 -6.07 41.70
CA ILE A 2 -4.49 -5.22 40.94
C ILE A 2 -3.77 -4.03 40.30
N THR A 3 -2.83 -3.42 41.02
CA THR A 3 -2.03 -2.29 40.54
C THR A 3 -1.09 -2.70 39.40
N GLU A 4 -0.49 -3.88 39.47
CA GLU A 4 0.35 -4.45 38.42
C GLU A 4 -0.46 -4.77 37.16
N LEU A 5 -1.65 -5.36 37.29
CA LEU A 5 -2.57 -5.62 36.19
C LEU A 5 -3.01 -4.33 35.48
N ASN A 6 -3.27 -3.26 36.22
CA ASN A 6 -3.61 -1.96 35.67
C ASN A 6 -2.41 -1.32 34.93
N ASN A 7 -1.19 -1.44 35.45
CA ASN A 7 0.01 -0.95 34.78
C ASN A 7 0.30 -1.73 33.48
N MET A 8 0.14 -3.05 33.47
CA MET A 8 0.30 -3.87 32.28
C MET A 8 -0.77 -3.55 31.23
N LYS A 9 -2.01 -3.32 31.65
CA LYS A 9 -3.10 -2.93 30.74
C LYS A 9 -2.88 -1.55 30.13
N ASN A 10 -2.45 -0.59 30.93
CA ASN A 10 -2.11 0.77 30.47
C ASN A 10 -0.93 0.77 29.51
N SER A 11 0.09 -0.07 29.73
CA SER A 11 1.22 -0.23 28.81
C SER A 11 0.76 -0.81 27.47
N LYS A 12 -0.10 -1.83 27.45
CA LYS A 12 -0.64 -2.40 26.22
C LYS A 12 -1.48 -1.40 25.43
N ILE A 13 -2.35 -0.65 26.08
CA ILE A 13 -3.18 0.38 25.42
C ILE A 13 -2.30 1.47 24.83
N LYS A 14 -1.28 1.92 25.56
CA LYS A 14 -0.33 2.93 25.08
C LYS A 14 0.43 2.46 23.85
N ASN A 15 0.86 1.20 23.84
CA ASN A 15 1.53 0.60 22.67
C ASN A 15 0.61 0.52 21.46
N LEU A 16 -0.64 0.07 21.64
CA LEU A 16 -1.63 0.02 20.56
C LEU A 16 -1.95 1.41 20.00
N LEU A 17 -2.08 2.43 20.86
CA LEU A 17 -2.32 3.80 20.44
C LEU A 17 -1.13 4.38 19.65
N THR A 18 0.08 4.11 20.12
CA THR A 18 1.31 4.54 19.43
C THR A 18 1.42 3.86 18.06
N LEU A 19 1.10 2.56 18.00
CA LEU A 19 1.04 1.79 16.77
C LEU A 19 0.01 2.38 15.79
N PHE A 20 -1.20 2.63 16.29
CA PHE A 20 -2.27 3.26 15.51
C PHE A 20 -1.83 4.59 14.90
N LEU A 21 -1.34 5.51 15.73
CA LEU A 21 -0.92 6.85 15.27
C LEU A 21 0.23 6.79 14.27
N THR A 22 1.17 5.85 14.44
CA THR A 22 2.29 5.69 13.52
C THR A 22 1.81 5.21 12.15
N PHE A 23 1.01 4.15 12.09
CA PHE A 23 0.51 3.62 10.83
C PHE A 23 -0.56 4.50 10.18
N PHE A 24 -1.38 5.17 10.97
CA PHE A 24 -2.32 6.20 10.47
C PHE A 24 -1.57 7.34 9.79
N LYS A 25 -0.49 7.83 10.39
CA LYS A 25 0.37 8.84 9.79
C LYS A 25 0.99 8.36 8.49
N VAL A 26 1.55 7.15 8.47
CA VAL A 26 2.10 6.56 7.24
C VAL A 26 1.03 6.48 6.15
N GLY A 27 -0.16 5.96 6.47
CA GLY A 27 -1.29 5.89 5.53
C GLY A 27 -1.78 7.25 5.02
N ALA A 28 -1.75 8.29 5.88
CA ALA A 28 -2.19 9.64 5.52
C ALA A 28 -1.21 10.38 4.62
N PHE A 29 0.09 10.17 4.80
CA PHE A 29 1.13 10.89 4.05
C PHE A 29 1.69 10.10 2.86
N THR A 30 1.17 8.92 2.59
CA THR A 30 1.59 8.12 1.45
C THR A 30 0.58 8.25 0.31
N PHE A 31 0.95 9.04 -0.69
CA PHE A 31 0.18 9.14 -1.92
C PHE A 31 0.79 8.21 -2.98
N GLY A 32 0.01 7.25 -3.47
CA GLY A 32 0.36 6.47 -4.65
C GLY A 32 0.98 5.09 -4.43
N GLY A 33 1.26 4.65 -3.20
CA GLY A 33 1.80 3.32 -2.92
C GLY A 33 3.22 3.06 -3.48
N GLY A 34 3.71 1.84 -3.36
CA GLY A 34 5.02 1.44 -3.90
C GLY A 34 6.20 1.88 -3.04
N TYR A 35 7.35 2.11 -3.67
CA TYR A 35 8.64 2.35 -2.99
C TYR A 35 8.68 3.60 -2.10
N GLY A 36 7.90 4.65 -2.41
CA GLY A 36 7.81 5.84 -1.55
C GLY A 36 7.24 5.55 -0.17
N MET A 37 6.31 4.59 -0.08
CA MET A 37 5.74 4.14 1.19
C MET A 37 6.75 3.30 1.99
N ILE A 38 7.57 2.49 1.32
CA ILE A 38 8.64 1.71 1.96
C ILE A 38 9.63 2.65 2.65
N ALA A 39 10.10 3.70 1.96
CA ALA A 39 11.01 4.68 2.54
C ALA A 39 10.40 5.42 3.75
N LEU A 40 9.10 5.73 3.72
CA LEU A 40 8.43 6.36 4.85
C LEU A 40 8.27 5.40 6.04
N LEU A 41 7.97 4.13 5.77
CA LEU A 41 7.91 3.09 6.80
C LEU A 41 9.28 2.90 7.47
N GLU A 42 10.36 2.82 6.69
CA GLU A 42 11.73 2.72 7.19
C GLU A 42 12.08 3.90 8.10
N ALA A 43 11.85 5.13 7.64
CA ALA A 43 12.11 6.33 8.42
C ALA A 43 11.33 6.39 9.74
N GLU A 44 10.08 5.91 9.78
CA GLU A 44 9.27 5.89 11.00
C GLU A 44 9.63 4.71 11.92
N LEU A 45 9.87 3.51 11.39
CA LEU A 45 10.00 2.29 12.20
C LEU A 45 11.44 2.03 12.65
N VAL A 46 12.41 2.21 11.75
CA VAL A 46 13.85 2.06 12.04
C VAL A 46 14.38 3.38 12.59
N GLY A 47 14.19 4.48 11.84
CA GLY A 47 14.80 5.77 12.19
C GLY A 47 14.23 6.40 13.46
N LYS A 48 12.91 6.60 13.56
CA LYS A 48 12.31 7.35 14.67
C LYS A 48 11.89 6.50 15.87
N LYS A 49 11.33 5.31 15.60
CA LYS A 49 10.79 4.47 16.67
C LYS A 49 11.78 3.41 17.15
N SER A 50 12.74 3.03 16.31
CA SER A 50 13.69 1.95 16.59
C SER A 50 12.97 0.67 17.03
N TRP A 51 11.83 0.38 16.41
CA TRP A 51 11.04 -0.82 16.71
C TRP A 51 11.64 -2.06 16.07
N ILE A 52 12.34 -1.89 14.96
CA ILE A 52 13.02 -2.91 14.17
C ILE A 52 14.35 -2.33 13.69
N ASP A 53 15.32 -3.17 13.41
CA ASP A 53 16.56 -2.78 12.74
C ASP A 53 16.42 -2.81 11.21
N GLU A 54 17.47 -2.37 10.51
CA GLU A 54 17.46 -2.24 9.05
C GLU A 54 17.38 -3.60 8.34
N ASP A 55 18.10 -4.60 8.84
CA ASP A 55 18.12 -5.94 8.26
C ASP A 55 16.73 -6.59 8.39
N GLU A 56 16.12 -6.46 9.57
CA GLU A 56 14.77 -6.96 9.81
C GLU A 56 13.73 -6.21 8.97
N PHE A 57 13.90 -4.91 8.76
CA PHE A 57 13.02 -4.14 7.90
C PHE A 57 13.05 -4.67 6.45
N LEU A 58 14.24 -4.99 5.93
CA LEU A 58 14.38 -5.57 4.59
C LEU A 58 13.71 -6.95 4.48
N ASP A 59 13.82 -7.79 5.50
CA ASP A 59 13.12 -9.07 5.55
C ASP A 59 11.59 -8.89 5.53
N ILE A 60 11.07 -7.92 6.28
CA ILE A 60 9.64 -7.61 6.30
C ILE A 60 9.17 -7.12 4.94
N VAL A 61 9.94 -6.28 4.26
CA VAL A 61 9.62 -5.81 2.90
C VAL A 61 9.57 -6.99 1.93
N ALA A 62 10.54 -7.89 1.97
CA ALA A 62 10.57 -9.08 1.11
C ALA A 62 9.36 -10.00 1.36
N ILE A 63 8.96 -10.21 2.62
CA ILE A 63 7.75 -10.97 2.98
C ILE A 63 6.49 -10.24 2.47
N ALA A 64 6.42 -8.93 2.65
CA ALA A 64 5.26 -8.14 2.23
C ALA A 64 5.10 -8.10 0.69
N GLU A 65 6.21 -8.09 -0.07
CA GLU A 65 6.19 -8.17 -1.53
C GLU A 65 5.78 -9.56 -2.05
N SER A 66 6.18 -10.62 -1.36
CA SER A 66 5.80 -11.99 -1.72
C SER A 66 4.36 -12.36 -1.32
N THR A 67 3.74 -11.55 -0.48
CA THR A 67 2.36 -11.76 0.00
C THR A 67 1.37 -11.02 -0.91
N PRO A 68 0.31 -11.67 -1.44
CA PRO A 68 -0.71 -10.99 -2.24
C PRO A 68 -1.36 -9.85 -1.47
N GLY A 69 -1.36 -8.64 -2.06
CA GLY A 69 -1.96 -7.43 -1.46
C GLY A 69 -1.02 -6.22 -1.47
N PRO A 70 -1.49 -5.05 -0.99
CA PRO A 70 -0.67 -3.85 -0.90
C PRO A 70 0.48 -4.06 0.09
N ILE A 71 1.72 -3.84 -0.35
CA ILE A 71 2.95 -4.05 0.44
C ILE A 71 2.86 -3.37 1.81
N ALA A 72 2.38 -2.15 1.87
CA ALA A 72 2.28 -1.41 3.11
C ALA A 72 1.26 -1.98 4.11
N VAL A 73 0.16 -2.54 3.62
CA VAL A 73 -0.85 -3.21 4.46
C VAL A 73 -0.28 -4.51 5.01
N ASN A 74 0.42 -5.29 4.16
CA ASN A 74 1.09 -6.53 4.56
C ASN A 74 2.18 -6.24 5.60
N ALA A 75 3.04 -5.24 5.37
CA ALA A 75 4.07 -4.81 6.31
C ALA A 75 3.47 -4.31 7.64
N ALA A 76 2.42 -3.48 7.59
CA ALA A 76 1.73 -3.00 8.79
C ALA A 76 1.14 -4.15 9.62
N THR A 77 0.54 -5.12 8.96
CA THR A 77 -0.03 -6.32 9.58
C THR A 77 1.05 -7.13 10.29
N TYR A 78 2.18 -7.37 9.62
CA TYR A 78 3.30 -8.12 10.17
C TYR A 78 3.93 -7.41 11.38
N ILE A 79 4.26 -6.13 11.23
CA ILE A 79 4.88 -5.32 12.29
C ILE A 79 3.93 -5.18 13.49
N GLY A 80 2.64 -4.96 13.22
CA GLY A 80 1.62 -4.91 14.26
C GLY A 80 1.54 -6.21 15.06
N SER A 81 1.60 -7.35 14.37
CA SER A 81 1.65 -8.68 14.99
C SER A 81 2.88 -8.85 15.89
N LYS A 82 4.04 -8.40 15.44
CA LYS A 82 5.29 -8.48 16.21
C LYS A 82 5.26 -7.63 17.47
N ILE A 83 4.71 -6.43 17.41
CA ILE A 83 4.72 -5.48 18.53
C ILE A 83 3.66 -5.80 19.59
N ALA A 84 2.46 -6.17 19.16
CA ALA A 84 1.31 -6.34 20.07
C ALA A 84 0.43 -7.55 19.73
N GLY A 85 0.96 -8.53 19.02
CA GLY A 85 0.27 -9.76 18.66
C GLY A 85 -0.93 -9.50 17.73
N LEU A 86 -1.95 -10.35 17.81
CA LEU A 86 -3.13 -10.27 16.95
C LEU A 86 -3.86 -8.92 17.03
N ALA A 87 -3.94 -8.34 18.23
CA ALA A 87 -4.54 -7.01 18.41
C ALA A 87 -3.72 -5.92 17.73
N GLY A 88 -2.38 -6.01 17.78
CA GLY A 88 -1.49 -5.10 17.07
C GLY A 88 -1.62 -5.20 15.55
N SER A 89 -1.73 -6.42 15.04
CA SER A 89 -1.99 -6.68 13.61
C SER A 89 -3.27 -5.95 13.14
N ALA A 90 -4.38 -6.19 13.84
CA ALA A 90 -5.67 -5.57 13.48
C ALA A 90 -5.60 -4.03 13.54
N VAL A 91 -5.02 -3.49 14.63
CA VAL A 91 -4.92 -2.04 14.82
C VAL A 91 -4.03 -1.38 13.76
N ALA A 92 -2.87 -1.96 13.45
CA ALA A 92 -1.95 -1.41 12.44
C ALA A 92 -2.56 -1.45 11.03
N THR A 93 -3.20 -2.57 10.67
CA THR A 93 -3.89 -2.74 9.39
C THR A 93 -5.03 -1.75 9.21
N LEU A 94 -5.89 -1.60 10.22
CA LEU A 94 -6.97 -0.61 10.18
C LEU A 94 -6.42 0.82 10.11
N ALA A 95 -5.40 1.13 10.89
CA ALA A 95 -4.81 2.46 10.95
C ALA A 95 -4.25 2.91 9.59
N ILE A 96 -3.54 2.03 8.87
CA ILE A 96 -2.94 2.38 7.57
C ILE A 96 -3.99 2.54 6.47
N CYS A 97 -5.11 1.79 6.54
CA CYS A 97 -6.21 1.86 5.56
C CYS A 97 -7.15 3.03 5.80
N MET A 98 -7.31 3.47 7.05
CA MET A 98 -8.30 4.46 7.47
C MET A 98 -8.22 5.81 6.74
N PRO A 99 -7.05 6.44 6.58
CA PRO A 99 -6.94 7.72 5.88
C PRO A 99 -7.46 7.65 4.44
N SER A 100 -7.02 6.62 3.70
CA SER A 100 -7.45 6.41 2.31
C SER A 100 -8.96 6.17 2.23
N PHE A 101 -9.52 5.38 3.15
CA PHE A 101 -10.95 5.13 3.22
C PHE A 101 -11.74 6.44 3.43
N PHE A 102 -11.34 7.27 4.40
CA PHE A 102 -12.02 8.54 4.65
C PHE A 102 -11.91 9.52 3.47
N ILE A 103 -10.74 9.61 2.83
CA ILE A 103 -10.54 10.49 1.67
C ILE A 103 -11.46 10.04 0.53
N ILE A 104 -11.46 8.75 0.18
CA ILE A 104 -12.31 8.21 -0.88
C ILE A 104 -13.80 8.38 -0.53
N TYR A 105 -14.18 8.12 0.71
CA TYR A 105 -15.56 8.31 1.17
C TYR A 105 -16.02 9.76 1.01
N VAL A 106 -15.22 10.73 1.47
CA VAL A 106 -15.55 12.15 1.33
C VAL A 106 -15.64 12.55 -0.16
N ILE A 107 -14.69 12.10 -0.99
CA ILE A 107 -14.73 12.36 -2.43
C ILE A 107 -16.01 11.77 -3.04
N SER A 108 -16.40 10.56 -2.66
CA SER A 108 -17.59 9.89 -3.22
C SER A 108 -18.89 10.64 -2.93
N LEU A 109 -19.01 11.32 -1.78
CA LEU A 109 -20.20 12.11 -1.45
C LEU A 109 -20.42 13.32 -2.39
N PHE A 110 -19.33 13.82 -2.97
CA PHE A 110 -19.37 15.00 -3.86
C PHE A 110 -19.11 14.63 -5.33
N LEU A 111 -18.87 13.35 -5.62
CA LEU A 111 -18.38 12.88 -6.91
C LEU A 111 -19.32 13.24 -8.05
N ASP A 112 -20.64 13.06 -7.87
CA ASP A 112 -21.63 13.35 -8.91
C ASP A 112 -21.67 14.85 -9.27
N ARG A 113 -21.58 15.72 -8.25
CA ARG A 113 -21.51 17.17 -8.46
C ARG A 113 -20.18 17.57 -9.08
N PHE A 114 -19.10 16.93 -8.70
CA PHE A 114 -17.74 17.21 -9.17
C PHE A 114 -17.57 16.78 -10.63
N LEU A 115 -18.05 15.60 -11.00
CA LEU A 115 -18.02 15.08 -12.37
C LEU A 115 -18.98 15.83 -13.30
N GLY A 116 -20.00 16.49 -12.76
CA GLY A 116 -20.88 17.38 -13.52
C GLY A 116 -20.23 18.69 -13.99
N LEU A 117 -19.06 19.05 -13.45
CA LEU A 117 -18.30 20.21 -13.89
C LEU A 117 -17.53 19.88 -15.18
N GLU A 118 -17.76 20.66 -16.22
CA GLU A 118 -17.18 20.44 -17.55
C GLU A 118 -15.64 20.44 -17.54
N TYR A 119 -15.02 21.32 -16.77
CA TYR A 119 -13.56 21.37 -16.60
C TYR A 119 -12.99 20.13 -15.93
N VAL A 120 -13.72 19.55 -14.99
CA VAL A 120 -13.31 18.30 -14.31
C VAL A 120 -13.36 17.12 -15.27
N ARG A 121 -14.41 17.06 -16.11
CA ARG A 121 -14.53 16.04 -17.14
C ARG A 121 -13.35 16.08 -18.11
N TYR A 122 -12.99 17.27 -18.62
CA TYR A 122 -11.82 17.42 -19.49
C TYR A 122 -10.51 17.03 -18.81
N ALA A 123 -10.35 17.37 -17.52
CA ALA A 123 -9.17 16.96 -16.76
C ALA A 123 -9.07 15.43 -16.64
N PHE A 124 -10.18 14.75 -16.34
CA PHE A 124 -10.21 13.28 -16.27
C PHE A 124 -9.97 12.62 -17.64
N GLU A 125 -10.49 13.20 -18.72
CA GLU A 125 -10.21 12.72 -20.08
C GLU A 125 -8.71 12.84 -20.41
N GLY A 126 -8.08 13.96 -20.06
CA GLY A 126 -6.64 14.15 -20.22
C GLY A 126 -5.80 13.16 -19.39
N ILE A 127 -6.18 12.94 -18.12
CA ILE A 127 -5.53 11.93 -17.25
C ILE A 127 -5.67 10.53 -17.85
N ARG A 128 -6.85 10.17 -18.37
CA ARG A 128 -7.08 8.86 -18.99
C ARG A 128 -6.14 8.64 -20.18
N VAL A 129 -5.95 9.63 -21.05
CA VAL A 129 -5.00 9.55 -22.16
C VAL A 129 -3.58 9.38 -21.65
N GLY A 130 -3.17 10.14 -20.61
CA GLY A 130 -1.87 10.01 -19.97
C GLY A 130 -1.63 8.61 -19.41
N VAL A 131 -2.62 8.04 -18.74
CA VAL A 131 -2.53 6.67 -18.17
C VAL A 131 -2.36 5.63 -19.27
N VAL A 132 -3.14 5.73 -20.36
CA VAL A 132 -3.01 4.83 -21.52
C VAL A 132 -1.61 4.92 -22.11
N PHE A 133 -1.08 6.14 -22.27
CA PHE A 133 0.28 6.33 -22.77
C PHE A 133 1.34 5.71 -21.85
N LEU A 134 1.21 5.88 -20.53
CA LEU A 134 2.14 5.30 -19.56
C LEU A 134 2.11 3.77 -19.57
N ILE A 135 0.91 3.17 -19.61
CA ILE A 135 0.76 1.70 -19.69
C ILE A 135 1.39 1.19 -20.99
N PHE A 136 1.09 1.83 -22.12
CA PHE A 136 1.64 1.45 -23.41
C PHE A 136 3.17 1.59 -23.46
N SER A 137 3.71 2.70 -22.93
CA SER A 137 5.16 2.92 -22.82
C SER A 137 5.84 1.88 -21.94
N ALA A 138 5.23 1.54 -20.80
CA ALA A 138 5.74 0.49 -19.91
C ALA A 138 5.73 -0.88 -20.60
N GLY A 139 4.65 -1.22 -21.31
CA GLY A 139 4.55 -2.45 -22.09
C GLY A 139 5.63 -2.53 -23.17
N LEU A 140 5.86 -1.45 -23.92
CA LEU A 140 6.91 -1.39 -24.94
C LEU A 140 8.31 -1.54 -24.33
N LYS A 141 8.56 -0.93 -23.16
CA LYS A 141 9.83 -1.07 -22.45
C LYS A 141 10.07 -2.52 -22.03
N MET A 142 9.06 -3.16 -21.42
CA MET A 142 9.14 -4.57 -21.03
C MET A 142 9.37 -5.49 -22.23
N LEU A 143 8.72 -5.24 -23.36
CA LEU A 143 8.95 -6.00 -24.60
C LEU A 143 10.37 -5.84 -25.15
N LYS A 144 10.97 -4.64 -25.02
CA LYS A 144 12.36 -4.38 -25.45
C LYS A 144 13.38 -5.06 -24.54
N GLU A 145 13.12 -5.10 -23.24
CA GLU A 145 14.02 -5.71 -22.23
C GLU A 145 13.87 -7.24 -22.17
N MET A 146 12.76 -7.76 -22.69
CA MET A 146 12.50 -9.21 -22.72
C MET A 146 13.55 -9.91 -23.63
N LYS A 147 14.24 -10.91 -23.08
CA LYS A 147 15.13 -11.76 -23.88
C LYS A 147 14.28 -12.41 -25.00
N LYS A 148 14.67 -12.15 -26.25
CA LYS A 148 14.00 -12.66 -27.45
C LYS A 148 14.22 -14.18 -27.59
N ASN A 149 13.63 -14.94 -26.70
CA ASN A 149 13.57 -16.39 -26.78
C ASN A 149 12.21 -16.79 -27.38
N ALA A 150 12.18 -17.74 -28.28
CA ALA A 150 10.94 -18.19 -28.93
C ALA A 150 9.84 -18.56 -27.92
N PHE A 151 10.24 -19.11 -26.77
CA PHE A 151 9.33 -19.44 -25.67
C PHE A 151 8.65 -18.20 -25.06
N ASN A 152 9.41 -17.13 -24.78
CA ASN A 152 8.89 -15.89 -24.18
C ASN A 152 7.93 -15.17 -25.14
N ILE A 153 8.23 -15.20 -26.42
CA ILE A 153 7.37 -14.62 -27.46
C ILE A 153 6.06 -15.42 -27.57
N ALA A 154 6.15 -16.76 -27.56
CA ALA A 154 4.98 -17.63 -27.62
C ALA A 154 4.05 -17.42 -26.42
N VAL A 155 4.60 -17.30 -25.21
CA VAL A 155 3.83 -17.02 -23.98
C VAL A 155 3.16 -15.65 -24.05
N ALA A 156 3.87 -14.60 -24.47
CA ALA A 156 3.31 -13.26 -24.59
C ALA A 156 2.16 -13.20 -25.61
N VAL A 157 2.31 -13.87 -26.74
CA VAL A 157 1.26 -13.97 -27.76
C VAL A 157 0.06 -14.79 -27.25
N ALA A 158 0.30 -15.92 -26.56
CA ALA A 158 -0.77 -16.74 -26.01
C ALA A 158 -1.63 -15.99 -24.99
N VAL A 159 -0.99 -15.23 -24.08
CA VAL A 159 -1.68 -14.39 -23.08
C VAL A 159 -2.49 -13.28 -23.77
N ALA A 160 -1.90 -12.60 -24.76
CA ALA A 160 -2.60 -11.54 -25.51
C ALA A 160 -3.80 -12.04 -26.29
N VAL A 161 -3.71 -13.27 -26.86
CA VAL A 161 -4.82 -13.91 -27.58
C VAL A 161 -5.91 -14.36 -26.61
N ASP A 162 -5.55 -14.94 -25.45
CA ASP A 162 -6.51 -15.36 -24.42
C ASP A 162 -7.31 -14.17 -23.89
N GLU A 163 -6.64 -13.04 -23.62
CA GLU A 163 -7.29 -11.79 -23.17
C GLU A 163 -8.18 -11.16 -24.26
N ALA A 164 -7.82 -11.32 -25.52
CA ALA A 164 -8.63 -10.83 -26.65
C ALA A 164 -9.87 -11.69 -26.92
N LEU A 165 -9.81 -13.00 -26.61
CA LEU A 165 -10.92 -13.95 -26.82
C LEU A 165 -11.92 -13.97 -25.65
N ASN A 166 -11.50 -13.55 -24.44
CA ASN A 166 -12.33 -13.52 -23.23
C ASN A 166 -13.03 -12.16 -22.99
N LYS A 167 -12.98 -11.22 -23.94
CA LYS A 167 -13.76 -9.98 -23.98
C LYS A 167 -15.00 -10.12 -24.84
#